data_9e06e36458c3391bd661e4cc64b8172c
#
_entry.id   9e06e36458c3391bd661e4cc64b8172c
#
_cell.length_a   1.000
_cell.length_b   1.000
_cell.length_c   1.000
_cell.angle_alpha   90.00
_cell.angle_beta   90.00
_cell.angle_gamma   90.00
#
_symmetry.space_group_name_H-M   'P 1'
#
loop_
_entity.id
_entity.type
_entity.pdbx_description
1 polymer ?
#
loop_
_entity_poly.entity_id
_entity_poly.type
_entity_poly.pdbx_seq_one_letter_code
_entity_poly.pdbx_strand_id
1 'polypeptide(L)'
;MNIKISDISYAELKTIPLFNTKETIPHLAEAIQEAGGTPLLIEIKAEFDCAEICEKTADLINRYPGEIAVESFSPLVLRWFAKNRPAVLRGQLSSRFKDPDAKAIPFWERILITRLITNIIAKPDFIAYDIRNKHQPAFLLCRKIFCTPYLYWTVKGGKKENCIFEN
;
A
#
# COMPACT_ATOMS: atom_id res chain seq x y z
N MET A 1 24.74 6.63 -4.51
CA MET A 1 24.59 7.30 -3.20
C MET A 1 23.35 6.69 -2.55
N ASN A 2 23.51 6.05 -1.37
CA ASN A 2 22.39 5.41 -0.67
C ASN A 2 21.92 6.39 0.40
N ILE A 3 20.89 7.19 0.10
CA ILE A 3 20.34 8.18 1.02
C ILE A 3 19.04 7.62 1.60
N LYS A 4 18.93 7.60 2.93
CA LYS A 4 17.66 7.35 3.59
C LYS A 4 16.82 8.63 3.60
N ILE A 5 15.57 8.53 3.15
CA ILE A 5 14.64 9.68 3.14
C ILE A 5 14.44 10.26 4.55
N SER A 6 14.49 9.42 5.59
CA SER A 6 14.39 9.83 6.99
C SER A 6 15.53 10.73 7.48
N ASP A 7 16.67 10.73 6.78
CA ASP A 7 17.90 11.37 7.25
C ASP A 7 18.13 12.75 6.61
N ILE A 8 17.24 13.18 5.72
CA ILE A 8 17.33 14.45 5.00
C ILE A 8 16.03 15.24 5.09
N SER A 9 16.14 16.56 5.04
CA SER A 9 14.98 17.45 4.99
C SER A 9 14.27 17.37 3.63
N TYR A 10 13.00 17.77 3.60
CA TYR A 10 12.25 17.87 2.33
C TYR A 10 12.89 18.87 1.34
N ALA A 11 13.48 19.96 1.84
CA ALA A 11 14.19 20.91 0.99
C ALA A 11 15.39 20.28 0.28
N GLU A 12 16.15 19.45 0.97
CA GLU A 12 17.24 18.67 0.39
C GLU A 12 16.73 17.59 -0.57
N LEU A 13 15.65 16.88 -0.21
CA LEU A 13 15.04 15.86 -1.05
C LEU A 13 14.59 16.41 -2.40
N LYS A 14 14.05 17.63 -2.43
CA LYS A 14 13.65 18.34 -3.68
C LYS A 14 14.81 18.65 -4.62
N THR A 15 16.04 18.59 -4.17
CA THR A 15 17.22 18.79 -5.03
C THR A 15 17.68 17.50 -5.73
N ILE A 16 17.13 16.34 -5.32
CA ILE A 16 17.54 15.04 -5.82
C ILE A 16 16.62 14.60 -6.94
N PRO A 17 17.12 14.50 -8.20
CA PRO A 17 16.30 14.06 -9.30
C PRO A 17 15.95 12.58 -9.21
N LEU A 18 14.74 12.22 -9.63
CA LEU A 18 14.32 10.85 -9.79
C LEU A 18 14.94 10.23 -11.02
N PHE A 19 15.77 9.19 -10.82
CA PHE A 19 16.49 8.51 -11.90
C PHE A 19 17.30 9.51 -12.77
N ASN A 20 17.12 9.48 -14.09
CA ASN A 20 17.76 10.39 -15.04
C ASN A 20 16.78 11.43 -15.59
N THR A 21 15.80 11.86 -14.80
CA THR A 21 14.80 12.85 -15.18
C THR A 21 15.05 14.19 -14.47
N LYS A 22 14.23 15.21 -14.78
CA LYS A 22 14.19 16.48 -14.04
C LYS A 22 13.19 16.44 -12.88
N GLU A 23 12.43 15.36 -12.75
CA GLU A 23 11.43 15.17 -11.71
C GLU A 23 12.07 14.89 -10.37
N THR A 24 11.45 15.36 -9.30
CA THR A 24 11.87 15.15 -7.92
C THR A 24 10.76 14.46 -7.14
N ILE A 25 11.07 13.96 -5.93
CA ILE A 25 10.06 13.35 -5.06
C ILE A 25 9.11 14.46 -4.55
N PRO A 26 7.81 14.43 -4.92
CA PRO A 26 6.86 15.42 -4.43
C PRO A 26 6.49 15.17 -2.96
N HIS A 27 6.05 16.20 -2.26
CA HIS A 27 5.31 16.03 -1.02
C HIS A 27 3.92 15.43 -1.33
N LEU A 28 3.39 14.62 -0.41
CA LEU A 28 2.08 13.98 -0.63
C LEU A 28 0.97 15.01 -0.91
N ALA A 29 1.01 16.17 -0.26
CA ALA A 29 0.06 17.25 -0.51
C ALA A 29 0.12 17.77 -1.96
N GLU A 30 1.32 17.89 -2.55
CA GLU A 30 1.51 18.30 -3.94
C GLU A 30 0.95 17.25 -4.91
N ALA A 31 1.22 15.95 -4.64
CA ALA A 31 0.69 14.86 -5.45
C ALA A 31 -0.85 14.76 -5.40
N ILE A 32 -1.45 14.96 -4.22
CA ILE A 32 -2.90 15.01 -4.03
C ILE A 32 -3.52 16.20 -4.78
N GLN A 33 -2.88 17.36 -4.75
CA GLN A 33 -3.35 18.54 -5.46
C GLN A 33 -3.31 18.32 -6.97
N GLU A 34 -2.23 17.76 -7.50
CA GLU A 34 -2.07 17.48 -8.93
C GLU A 34 -3.08 16.44 -9.44
N ALA A 35 -3.47 15.49 -8.59
CA ALA A 35 -4.45 14.46 -8.94
C ALA A 35 -5.85 15.03 -9.25
N GLY A 36 -6.18 16.25 -8.77
CA GLY A 36 -7.35 17.02 -9.24
C GLY A 36 -8.71 16.30 -9.11
N GLY A 37 -8.89 15.39 -8.14
CA GLY A 37 -10.12 14.62 -7.95
C GLY A 37 -10.13 13.23 -8.63
N THR A 38 -9.06 12.85 -9.32
CA THR A 38 -8.88 11.48 -9.84
C THR A 38 -8.80 10.46 -8.70
N PRO A 39 -9.48 9.30 -8.76
CA PRO A 39 -9.39 8.28 -7.71
C PRO A 39 -7.94 7.91 -7.38
N LEU A 40 -7.61 7.88 -6.10
CA LEU A 40 -6.26 7.61 -5.60
C LEU A 40 -6.19 6.34 -4.75
N LEU A 41 -5.15 5.55 -4.98
CA LEU A 41 -4.73 4.47 -4.11
C LEU A 41 -3.37 4.84 -3.49
N ILE A 42 -3.33 5.05 -2.18
CA ILE A 42 -2.14 5.53 -1.46
C ILE A 42 -1.53 4.38 -0.66
N GLU A 43 -0.31 3.97 -1.03
CA GLU A 43 0.46 3.03 -0.22
C GLU A 43 1.15 3.75 0.93
N ILE A 44 0.87 3.32 2.16
CA ILE A 44 1.55 3.81 3.37
C ILE A 44 2.61 2.80 3.80
N LYS A 45 3.88 3.18 3.67
CA LYS A 45 5.03 2.41 4.13
C LYS A 45 5.37 2.86 5.54
N ALA A 46 5.00 2.04 6.53
CA ALA A 46 5.31 2.29 7.92
C ALA A 46 5.85 1.03 8.57
N GLU A 47 6.84 1.21 9.43
CA GLU A 47 7.39 0.15 10.27
C GLU A 47 6.56 0.01 11.57
N PHE A 48 7.16 0.16 12.76
CA PHE A 48 6.48 -0.14 14.02
C PHE A 48 5.58 0.99 14.53
N ASP A 49 6.02 2.24 14.47
CA ASP A 49 5.21 3.40 14.86
C ASP A 49 4.59 4.05 13.63
N CYS A 50 3.33 3.73 13.39
CA CYS A 50 2.62 4.24 12.23
C CYS A 50 1.63 5.37 12.55
N ALA A 51 1.44 5.74 13.82
CA ALA A 51 0.37 6.65 14.22
C ALA A 51 0.54 8.02 13.57
N GLU A 52 1.73 8.59 13.65
CA GLU A 52 2.00 9.93 13.10
C GLU A 52 1.84 9.99 11.58
N ILE A 53 2.38 9.01 10.84
CA ILE A 53 2.26 8.99 9.37
C ILE A 53 0.80 8.76 8.95
N CYS A 54 0.06 7.91 9.67
CA CYS A 54 -1.36 7.69 9.41
C CYS A 54 -2.18 8.97 9.66
N GLU A 55 -1.93 9.67 10.75
CA GLU A 55 -2.63 10.91 11.09
C GLU A 55 -2.37 12.00 10.05
N LYS A 56 -1.09 12.26 9.73
CA LYS A 56 -0.71 13.23 8.70
C LYS A 56 -1.31 12.89 7.32
N THR A 57 -1.30 11.61 6.96
CA THR A 57 -1.91 11.16 5.71
C THR A 57 -3.43 11.38 5.75
N ALA A 58 -4.09 11.00 6.84
CA ALA A 58 -5.52 11.16 7.01
C ALA A 58 -5.98 12.62 6.93
N ASP A 59 -5.21 13.55 7.48
CA ASP A 59 -5.51 15.00 7.44
C ASP A 59 -5.39 15.55 6.01
N LEU A 60 -4.42 15.07 5.23
CA LEU A 60 -4.27 15.48 3.83
C LEU A 60 -5.42 14.96 2.96
N ILE A 61 -5.79 13.69 3.12
CA ILE A 61 -6.84 13.05 2.30
C ILE A 61 -8.25 13.50 2.67
N ASN A 62 -8.47 13.99 3.90
CA ASN A 62 -9.79 14.40 4.37
C ASN A 62 -10.43 15.54 3.56
N ARG A 63 -9.63 16.30 2.83
CA ARG A 63 -10.08 17.43 1.99
C ARG A 63 -10.07 17.10 0.50
N TYR A 64 -9.71 15.87 0.17
CA TYR A 64 -9.64 15.48 -1.22
C TYR A 64 -11.05 15.25 -1.80
N PRO A 65 -11.37 15.84 -2.98
CA PRO A 65 -12.72 15.74 -3.53
C PRO A 65 -12.99 14.41 -4.26
N GLY A 66 -11.94 13.62 -4.56
CA GLY A 66 -12.04 12.34 -5.25
C GLY A 66 -12.13 11.14 -4.30
N GLU A 67 -12.32 9.98 -4.87
CA GLU A 67 -12.31 8.72 -4.13
C GLU A 67 -10.88 8.38 -3.69
N ILE A 68 -10.72 7.89 -2.45
CA ILE A 68 -9.44 7.47 -1.89
C ILE A 68 -9.55 6.11 -1.24
N ALA A 69 -8.57 5.27 -1.52
CA ALA A 69 -8.26 4.09 -0.75
C ALA A 69 -6.81 4.15 -0.23
N VAL A 70 -6.55 3.54 0.91
CA VAL A 70 -5.20 3.35 1.44
C VAL A 70 -4.83 1.87 1.41
N GLU A 71 -3.56 1.58 1.17
CA GLU A 71 -3.06 0.22 1.28
C GLU A 71 -1.74 0.18 2.02
N SER A 72 -1.45 -0.95 2.64
CA SER A 72 -0.18 -1.16 3.34
C SER A 72 0.14 -2.63 3.54
N PHE A 73 1.43 -2.95 3.61
CA PHE A 73 1.90 -4.24 4.14
C PHE A 73 1.71 -4.32 5.65
N SER A 74 1.73 -3.19 6.36
CA SER A 74 1.58 -3.14 7.81
C SER A 74 0.10 -3.25 8.23
N PRO A 75 -0.29 -4.31 8.97
CA PRO A 75 -1.64 -4.43 9.49
C PRO A 75 -1.97 -3.35 10.53
N LEU A 76 -0.95 -2.74 11.15
CA LEU A 76 -1.13 -1.67 12.13
C LEU A 76 -1.62 -0.39 11.47
N VAL A 77 -1.14 -0.07 10.27
CA VAL A 77 -1.65 1.05 9.45
C VAL A 77 -3.15 0.85 9.18
N LEU A 78 -3.53 -0.32 8.66
CA LEU A 78 -4.92 -0.61 8.32
C LEU A 78 -5.83 -0.58 9.56
N ARG A 79 -5.34 -1.13 10.69
CA ARG A 79 -6.06 -1.05 11.98
C ARG A 79 -6.23 0.38 12.44
N TRP A 80 -5.22 1.23 12.27
CA TRP A 80 -5.31 2.64 12.63
C TRP A 80 -6.42 3.33 11.83
N PHE A 81 -6.44 3.15 10.49
CA PHE A 81 -7.50 3.69 9.63
C PHE A 81 -8.87 3.11 9.95
N ALA A 82 -8.99 1.80 10.21
CA ALA A 82 -10.25 1.18 10.61
C ALA A 82 -10.84 1.82 11.87
N LYS A 83 -9.98 2.23 12.81
CA LYS A 83 -10.40 2.87 14.06
C LYS A 83 -10.71 4.36 13.91
N ASN A 84 -9.86 5.09 13.20
CA ASN A 84 -9.87 6.56 13.21
C ASN A 84 -10.51 7.16 11.94
N ARG A 85 -10.56 6.42 10.84
CA ARG A 85 -11.11 6.86 9.53
C ARG A 85 -11.86 5.72 8.85
N PRO A 86 -12.95 5.20 9.45
CA PRO A 86 -13.64 3.98 8.97
C PRO A 86 -14.23 4.11 7.56
N ALA A 87 -14.50 5.32 7.09
CA ALA A 87 -15.00 5.58 5.72
C ALA A 87 -13.92 5.42 4.63
N VAL A 88 -12.65 5.42 4.99
CA VAL A 88 -11.55 5.24 4.01
C VAL A 88 -11.39 3.75 3.73
N LEU A 89 -11.47 3.35 2.46
CA LEU A 89 -11.24 1.97 2.04
C LEU A 89 -9.78 1.55 2.31
N ARG A 90 -9.60 0.32 2.79
CA ARG A 90 -8.32 -0.21 3.25
C ARG A 90 -7.95 -1.50 2.53
N GLY A 91 -6.79 -1.52 1.91
CA GLY A 91 -6.22 -2.68 1.23
C GLY A 91 -5.07 -3.33 1.98
N GLN A 92 -5.12 -4.64 2.19
CA GLN A 92 -3.97 -5.38 2.68
C GLN A 92 -3.04 -5.75 1.53
N LEU A 93 -1.86 -5.14 1.49
CA LEU A 93 -0.79 -5.57 0.59
C LEU A 93 -0.20 -6.89 1.05
N SER A 94 -0.02 -7.82 0.14
CA SER A 94 0.60 -9.11 0.43
C SER A 94 1.38 -9.67 -0.75
N SER A 95 2.49 -10.34 -0.43
CA SER A 95 3.31 -11.08 -1.40
C SER A 95 4.02 -12.24 -0.71
N ARG A 96 4.74 -13.06 -1.47
CA ARG A 96 5.58 -14.13 -0.90
C ARG A 96 6.92 -13.65 -0.35
N PHE A 97 7.23 -12.37 -0.51
CA PHE A 97 8.50 -11.79 -0.01
C PHE A 97 9.75 -12.62 -0.41
N LYS A 98 9.84 -13.02 -1.67
CA LYS A 98 11.01 -13.76 -2.18
C LYS A 98 12.15 -12.85 -2.63
N ASP A 99 11.86 -11.56 -2.78
CA ASP A 99 12.83 -10.58 -3.26
C ASP A 99 13.86 -10.24 -2.16
N PRO A 100 15.10 -9.86 -2.53
CA PRO A 100 16.17 -9.53 -1.57
C PRO A 100 15.78 -8.44 -0.56
N ASP A 101 14.96 -7.48 -0.97
CA ASP A 101 14.50 -6.35 -0.13
C ASP A 101 13.58 -6.82 1.01
N ALA A 102 12.97 -7.99 0.86
CA ALA A 102 12.16 -8.60 1.90
C ALA A 102 12.96 -9.04 3.14
N LYS A 103 14.30 -9.06 3.08
CA LYS A 103 15.14 -9.43 4.22
C LYS A 103 15.04 -8.45 5.39
N ALA A 104 14.61 -7.21 5.13
CA ALA A 104 14.37 -6.20 6.17
C ALA A 104 13.17 -6.54 7.07
N ILE A 105 12.24 -7.40 6.60
CA ILE A 105 11.06 -7.79 7.37
C ILE A 105 11.38 -9.07 8.14
N PRO A 106 11.12 -9.14 9.46
CA PRO A 106 11.30 -10.35 10.26
C PRO A 106 10.56 -11.56 9.68
N PHE A 107 11.19 -12.73 9.75
CA PHE A 107 10.68 -13.95 9.11
C PHE A 107 9.24 -14.31 9.53
N TRP A 108 8.90 -14.16 10.80
CA TRP A 108 7.57 -14.44 11.34
C TRP A 108 6.51 -13.45 10.82
N GLU A 109 6.86 -12.16 10.65
CA GLU A 109 5.97 -11.16 10.05
C GLU A 109 5.69 -11.49 8.59
N ARG A 110 6.73 -11.87 7.84
CA ARG A 110 6.55 -12.33 6.45
C ARG A 110 5.58 -13.50 6.35
N ILE A 111 5.64 -14.45 7.28
CA ILE A 111 4.69 -15.57 7.31
C ILE A 111 3.27 -15.07 7.56
N LEU A 112 3.08 -14.20 8.53
CA LEU A 112 1.76 -13.68 8.89
C LEU A 112 1.13 -12.90 7.73
N ILE A 113 1.88 -12.00 7.10
CA ILE A 113 1.42 -11.19 5.98
C ILE A 113 1.17 -12.07 4.75
N THR A 114 2.10 -13.00 4.44
CA THR A 114 1.96 -13.91 3.31
C THR A 114 0.74 -14.82 3.43
N ARG A 115 0.41 -15.25 4.64
CA ARG A 115 -0.74 -16.10 4.91
C ARG A 115 -2.03 -15.33 5.17
N LEU A 116 -2.00 -14.00 5.07
CA LEU A 116 -3.15 -13.12 5.30
C LEU A 116 -3.79 -13.29 6.69
N ILE A 117 -3.06 -13.86 7.66
CA ILE A 117 -3.53 -14.02 9.05
C ILE A 117 -3.78 -12.65 9.68
N THR A 118 -2.99 -11.64 9.27
CA THR A 118 -3.12 -10.24 9.69
C THR A 118 -4.47 -9.62 9.32
N ASN A 119 -5.22 -10.20 8.36
CA ASN A 119 -6.54 -9.70 7.98
C ASN A 119 -7.54 -9.74 9.14
N ILE A 120 -7.35 -10.64 10.11
CA ILE A 120 -8.19 -10.70 11.32
C ILE A 120 -8.03 -9.41 12.14
N ILE A 121 -6.83 -8.84 12.17
CA ILE A 121 -6.50 -7.61 12.91
C ILE A 121 -6.80 -6.37 12.05
N ALA A 122 -6.39 -6.41 10.79
CA ALA A 122 -6.46 -5.31 9.86
C ALA A 122 -7.89 -5.04 9.35
N LYS A 123 -8.71 -6.10 9.23
CA LYS A 123 -10.07 -6.07 8.65
C LYS A 123 -10.09 -5.24 7.36
N PRO A 124 -9.29 -5.63 6.34
CA PRO A 124 -9.23 -4.88 5.10
C PRO A 124 -10.51 -5.01 4.29
N ASP A 125 -10.82 -3.98 3.50
CA ASP A 125 -11.95 -3.99 2.58
C ASP A 125 -11.60 -4.73 1.28
N PHE A 126 -10.31 -4.77 0.92
CA PHE A 126 -9.78 -5.53 -0.22
C PHE A 126 -8.36 -6.04 0.03
N ILE A 127 -7.90 -6.95 -0.82
CA ILE A 127 -6.53 -7.49 -0.79
C ILE A 127 -5.81 -7.05 -2.06
N ALA A 128 -4.66 -6.37 -1.92
CA ALA A 128 -3.76 -6.10 -3.02
C ALA A 128 -2.67 -7.18 -3.05
N TYR A 129 -2.71 -8.06 -4.03
CA TYR A 129 -1.90 -9.27 -4.06
C TYR A 129 -0.95 -9.35 -5.25
N ASP A 130 0.29 -9.79 -5.00
CA ASP A 130 1.28 -10.01 -6.06
C ASP A 130 0.81 -11.11 -7.03
N ILE A 131 0.56 -10.74 -8.29
CA ILE A 131 0.06 -11.64 -9.34
C ILE A 131 0.93 -12.89 -9.53
N ARG A 132 2.23 -12.79 -9.27
CA ARG A 132 3.16 -13.93 -9.36
C ARG A 132 2.81 -15.04 -8.37
N ASN A 133 2.04 -14.74 -7.35
CA ASN A 133 1.68 -15.63 -6.25
C ASN A 133 0.18 -15.95 -6.19
N LYS A 134 -0.58 -15.72 -7.26
CA LYS A 134 -2.04 -15.88 -7.35
C LYS A 134 -2.60 -17.25 -6.97
N HIS A 135 -1.77 -18.29 -6.97
CA HIS A 135 -2.15 -19.66 -6.60
C HIS A 135 -1.89 -20.00 -5.13
N GLN A 136 -1.52 -19.04 -4.30
CA GLN A 136 -1.26 -19.32 -2.89
C GLN A 136 -2.54 -19.69 -2.14
N PRO A 137 -2.52 -20.80 -1.34
CA PRO A 137 -3.72 -21.29 -0.66
C PRO A 137 -4.43 -20.27 0.22
N ALA A 138 -3.67 -19.44 0.97
CA ALA A 138 -4.25 -18.41 1.82
C ALA A 138 -5.02 -17.34 1.01
N PHE A 139 -4.46 -16.92 -0.14
CA PHE A 139 -5.13 -15.99 -1.04
C PHE A 139 -6.38 -16.60 -1.67
N LEU A 140 -6.28 -17.86 -2.14
CA LEU A 140 -7.42 -18.59 -2.69
C LEU A 140 -8.54 -18.79 -1.66
N LEU A 141 -8.19 -19.00 -0.39
CA LEU A 141 -9.15 -19.08 0.72
C LEU A 141 -9.90 -17.76 0.88
N CYS A 142 -9.18 -16.62 0.96
CA CYS A 142 -9.80 -15.30 1.06
C CYS A 142 -10.72 -15.01 -0.13
N ARG A 143 -10.27 -15.31 -1.34
CA ARG A 143 -11.05 -15.11 -2.57
C ARG A 143 -12.29 -15.98 -2.62
N LYS A 144 -12.16 -17.30 -2.40
CA LYS A 144 -13.24 -18.28 -2.65
C LYS A 144 -14.21 -18.43 -1.50
N ILE A 145 -13.76 -18.29 -0.25
CA ILE A 145 -14.58 -18.54 0.95
C ILE A 145 -15.08 -17.24 1.53
N PHE A 146 -14.21 -16.23 1.65
CA PHE A 146 -14.60 -14.93 2.23
C PHE A 146 -15.08 -13.92 1.19
N CYS A 147 -15.05 -14.27 -0.11
CA CYS A 147 -15.44 -13.39 -1.23
C CYS A 147 -14.82 -12.00 -1.12
N THR A 148 -13.59 -11.90 -0.58
CA THR A 148 -12.90 -10.63 -0.37
C THR A 148 -12.52 -10.02 -1.71
N PRO A 149 -12.88 -8.76 -2.03
CA PRO A 149 -12.40 -8.06 -3.22
C PRO A 149 -10.88 -8.05 -3.29
N TYR A 150 -10.31 -8.06 -4.49
CA TYR A 150 -8.87 -8.09 -4.63
C TYR A 150 -8.38 -7.32 -5.86
N LEU A 151 -7.14 -6.82 -5.75
CA LEU A 151 -6.39 -6.20 -6.84
C LEU A 151 -5.10 -6.99 -7.07
N TYR A 152 -4.65 -7.07 -8.32
CA TYR A 152 -3.33 -7.61 -8.62
C TYR A 152 -2.31 -6.51 -8.88
N TRP A 153 -1.08 -6.70 -8.37
CA TRP A 153 0.11 -5.89 -8.64
C TRP A 153 1.33 -6.81 -8.80
N THR A 154 2.41 -6.55 -9.51
CA THR A 154 2.54 -5.56 -10.56
C THR A 154 2.25 -6.22 -11.90
N VAL A 155 1.26 -5.76 -12.62
CA VAL A 155 0.94 -6.28 -13.95
C VAL A 155 1.84 -5.57 -14.95
N LYS A 156 2.79 -6.32 -15.57
CA LYS A 156 3.65 -5.79 -16.63
C LYS A 156 2.94 -5.94 -17.97
N GLY A 157 2.74 -4.84 -18.70
CA GLY A 157 2.10 -4.83 -20.01
C GLY A 157 2.75 -5.80 -21.00
N GLY A 158 1.94 -6.59 -21.74
CA GLY A 158 2.40 -7.53 -22.77
C GLY A 158 1.55 -8.79 -22.94
N LYS A 159 0.81 -9.22 -21.96
CA LYS A 159 -0.25 -10.24 -22.09
C LYS A 159 -1.50 -9.68 -21.46
N LYS A 160 -2.64 -9.80 -22.16
CA LYS A 160 -3.98 -9.46 -21.65
C LYS A 160 -4.32 -10.35 -20.43
N GLU A 161 -3.70 -10.09 -19.31
CA GLU A 161 -4.23 -10.53 -18.03
C GLU A 161 -5.09 -9.35 -17.57
N ASN A 162 -6.38 -9.45 -17.86
CA ASN A 162 -7.39 -8.48 -17.47
C ASN A 162 -7.24 -8.20 -15.98
N CYS A 163 -7.12 -6.93 -15.62
CA CYS A 163 -7.48 -6.48 -14.28
C CYS A 163 -8.98 -6.71 -14.16
N ILE A 164 -9.38 -7.87 -13.71
CA ILE A 164 -10.77 -8.25 -13.58
C ILE A 164 -11.16 -7.94 -12.15
N PHE A 165 -11.96 -6.90 -11.97
CA PHE A 165 -12.92 -6.89 -10.89
C PHE A 165 -13.93 -7.98 -11.21
N GLU A 166 -13.67 -9.21 -10.81
CA GLU A 166 -14.67 -10.27 -10.79
C GLU A 166 -15.46 -10.09 -9.48
N ASN A 167 -16.73 -9.70 -9.64
CA ASN A 167 -17.74 -9.73 -8.58
C ASN A 167 -17.98 -11.14 -8.05
#